data_40051e0b3af12eaeaedfa4b54983bc93
#
_entry.id   40051e0b3af12eaeaedfa4b54983bc93
#
_cell.length_a   1.000
_cell.length_b   1.000
_cell.length_c   1.000
_cell.angle_alpha   90.00
_cell.angle_beta   90.00
_cell.angle_gamma   90.00
#
_symmetry.space_group_name_H-M   'P 1'
#
loop_
_entity.id
_entity.type
_entity.pdbx_description
1 polymer ?
#
loop_
_entity_poly.entity_id
_entity_poly.type
_entity_poly.pdbx_seq_one_letter_code
_entity_poly.pdbx_strand_id
1 'polypeptide(L)'
;MEQIVKILSAKYVTHNVRQFRLEKPSGYSFIPGQATELSINIDGWQDEKRPFTFTCLNSDDYLEFTIKTYTDHDGVTNQLSKLNAGDEVIIRDVWGAIEYKGEGYFIAGGAGITPFLAILRQLNNDGAIGNNKLFFSNKTDKDIILADELKSMLGQNAHFTITNQKDSIYDQRRINADFLKAEIKDFSKHFYVCGPDAMVEDISGLLAELGADTESVVFER
;
A
#
# COMPACT_ATOMS: atom_id res chain seq x y z
N MET A 1 21.53 -1.06 8.36
CA MET A 1 22.63 -0.22 7.78
C MET A 1 21.98 0.96 7.11
N GLU A 2 22.55 2.19 7.24
CA GLU A 2 21.99 3.38 6.57
C GLU A 2 22.64 3.59 5.22
N GLN A 3 21.85 3.96 4.21
CA GLN A 3 22.32 4.23 2.85
C GLN A 3 21.64 5.51 2.33
N ILE A 4 22.46 6.45 1.86
CA ILE A 4 21.99 7.68 1.20
C ILE A 4 21.76 7.34 -0.28
N VAL A 5 20.57 7.65 -0.78
CA VAL A 5 20.18 7.40 -2.17
C VAL A 5 19.50 8.64 -2.75
N LYS A 6 19.70 8.87 -4.05
CA LYS A 6 19.09 9.99 -4.76
C LYS A 6 17.68 9.65 -5.25
N ILE A 7 16.84 10.66 -5.26
CA ILE A 7 15.55 10.61 -5.93
C ILE A 7 15.80 10.74 -7.45
N LEU A 8 15.41 9.71 -8.20
CA LEU A 8 15.48 9.69 -9.66
C LEU A 8 14.29 10.40 -10.29
N SER A 9 13.12 10.24 -9.69
CA SER A 9 11.89 10.94 -10.09
C SER A 9 10.89 11.03 -8.94
N ALA A 10 10.06 12.08 -8.98
CA ALA A 10 8.95 12.27 -8.04
C ALA A 10 7.76 12.86 -8.78
N LYS A 11 6.63 12.14 -8.81
CA LYS A 11 5.41 12.55 -9.51
C LYS A 11 4.17 12.32 -8.65
N TYR A 12 3.13 13.13 -8.83
CA TYR A 12 1.84 12.86 -8.21
C TYR A 12 1.08 11.76 -8.96
N VAL A 13 0.52 10.80 -8.23
CA VAL A 13 -0.38 9.75 -8.73
C VAL A 13 -1.83 9.99 -8.31
N THR A 14 -2.03 10.79 -7.26
CA THR A 14 -3.30 11.44 -6.89
C THR A 14 -3.00 12.87 -6.46
N HIS A 15 -4.02 13.65 -6.08
CA HIS A 15 -3.85 15.04 -5.62
C HIS A 15 -2.95 15.17 -4.37
N ASN A 16 -2.77 14.11 -3.58
CA ASN A 16 -2.00 14.12 -2.34
C ASN A 16 -1.12 12.88 -2.14
N VAL A 17 -0.90 12.08 -3.18
CA VAL A 17 -0.01 10.92 -3.14
C VAL A 17 1.07 11.08 -4.19
N ARG A 18 2.32 10.99 -3.76
CA ARG A 18 3.50 11.05 -4.64
C ARG A 18 4.15 9.69 -4.78
N GLN A 19 4.57 9.38 -5.99
CA GLN A 19 5.39 8.22 -6.30
C GLN A 19 6.83 8.69 -6.49
N PHE A 20 7.73 8.14 -5.68
CA PHE A 20 9.17 8.41 -5.71
C PHE A 20 9.89 7.19 -6.26
N ARG A 21 10.76 7.39 -7.23
CA ARG A 21 11.77 6.40 -7.63
C ARG A 21 13.11 6.85 -7.15
N LEU A 22 13.84 5.94 -6.53
CA LEU A 22 15.15 6.18 -5.92
C LEU A 22 16.18 5.28 -6.56
N GLU A 23 17.46 5.66 -6.44
CA GLU A 23 18.58 4.77 -6.72
C GLU A 23 18.45 3.50 -5.90
N LYS A 24 18.72 2.36 -6.52
CA LYS A 24 18.74 1.07 -5.84
C LYS A 24 20.19 0.68 -5.54
N PRO A 25 20.58 0.61 -4.27
CA PRO A 25 21.92 0.18 -3.90
C PRO A 25 22.21 -1.26 -4.34
N SER A 26 23.44 -1.53 -4.68
CA SER A 26 23.88 -2.88 -5.06
C SER A 26 23.61 -3.89 -3.93
N GLY A 27 22.95 -5.00 -4.26
CA GLY A 27 22.59 -6.04 -3.31
C GLY A 27 21.40 -5.70 -2.39
N TYR A 28 20.78 -4.54 -2.53
CA TYR A 28 19.58 -4.21 -1.76
C TYR A 28 18.38 -5.00 -2.29
N SER A 29 17.77 -5.80 -1.42
CA SER A 29 16.68 -6.71 -1.78
C SER A 29 15.61 -6.76 -0.71
N PHE A 30 14.37 -7.03 -1.10
CA PHE A 30 13.20 -7.11 -0.23
C PHE A 30 12.20 -8.14 -0.77
N ILE A 31 11.27 -8.56 0.07
CA ILE A 31 10.10 -9.36 -0.33
C ILE A 31 8.94 -8.40 -0.57
N PRO A 32 8.12 -8.56 -1.65
CA PRO A 32 6.92 -7.76 -1.87
C PRO A 32 6.03 -7.70 -0.63
N GLY A 33 5.68 -6.49 -0.20
CA GLY A 33 4.97 -6.22 1.04
C GLY A 33 5.84 -5.68 2.17
N GLN A 34 7.17 -5.82 2.10
CA GLN A 34 8.09 -5.27 3.08
C GLN A 34 8.31 -3.76 2.93
N ALA A 35 8.84 -3.16 3.99
CA ALA A 35 9.10 -1.74 4.16
C ALA A 35 10.55 -1.47 4.56
N THR A 36 10.95 -0.21 4.53
CA THR A 36 12.15 0.32 5.17
C THR A 36 11.81 1.59 5.93
N GLU A 37 12.60 1.93 6.92
CA GLU A 37 12.59 3.28 7.48
C GLU A 37 13.28 4.24 6.51
N LEU A 38 12.58 5.32 6.16
CA LEU A 38 13.10 6.38 5.30
C LEU A 38 13.11 7.71 6.09
N SER A 39 14.17 8.47 5.93
CA SER A 39 14.30 9.85 6.38
C SER A 39 14.93 10.72 5.28
N ILE A 40 14.88 12.03 5.46
CA ILE A 40 15.34 13.00 4.47
C ILE A 40 16.77 13.38 4.79
N ASN A 41 17.69 13.39 3.80
CA ASN A 41 19.08 13.78 4.00
C ASN A 41 19.27 15.31 4.00
N ILE A 42 18.59 15.98 4.95
CA ILE A 42 18.67 17.42 5.21
C ILE A 42 18.81 17.62 6.70
N ASP A 43 19.60 18.61 7.14
CA ASP A 43 19.80 18.94 8.55
C ASP A 43 18.47 19.07 9.30
N GLY A 44 18.37 18.38 10.43
CA GLY A 44 17.17 18.33 11.26
C GLY A 44 16.12 17.31 10.82
N TRP A 45 16.31 16.62 9.68
CA TRP A 45 15.36 15.61 9.18
C TRP A 45 15.96 14.21 9.04
N GLN A 46 17.26 14.05 9.27
CA GLN A 46 17.97 12.77 9.08
C GLN A 46 17.53 11.70 10.09
N ASP A 47 17.16 12.11 11.30
CA ASP A 47 16.69 11.22 12.36
C ASP A 47 15.15 11.06 12.42
N GLU A 48 14.42 11.86 11.63
CA GLU A 48 12.96 11.80 11.53
C GLU A 48 12.54 10.65 10.58
N LYS A 49 12.56 9.44 11.12
CA LYS A 49 12.30 8.20 10.37
C LYS A 49 10.81 7.90 10.27
N ARG A 50 10.38 7.43 9.11
CA ARG A 50 9.04 6.86 8.92
C ARG A 50 9.11 5.60 8.06
N PRO A 51 8.29 4.59 8.36
CA PRO A 51 8.19 3.38 7.55
C PRO A 51 7.48 3.68 6.23
N PHE A 52 8.04 3.16 5.14
CA PHE A 52 7.38 3.15 3.84
C PHE A 52 7.60 1.81 3.14
N THR A 53 6.52 1.30 2.59
CA THR A 53 6.52 0.02 1.89
C THR A 53 7.04 0.20 0.45
N PHE A 54 7.85 -0.74 0.00
CA PHE A 54 8.28 -0.80 -1.40
C PHE A 54 7.09 -1.09 -2.31
N THR A 55 6.94 -0.29 -3.37
CA THR A 55 5.90 -0.51 -4.38
C THR A 55 6.45 -1.05 -5.70
N CYS A 56 7.78 -1.10 -5.88
CA CYS A 56 8.48 -1.75 -7.01
C CYS A 56 8.66 -3.25 -6.79
N LEU A 57 9.24 -3.91 -7.79
CA LEU A 57 9.68 -5.30 -7.72
C LEU A 57 11.20 -5.38 -7.49
N ASN A 58 11.67 -6.51 -6.98
CA ASN A 58 13.11 -6.74 -6.84
C ASN A 58 13.85 -6.79 -8.18
N SER A 59 13.16 -7.10 -9.26
CA SER A 59 13.69 -7.10 -10.63
C SER A 59 13.91 -5.71 -11.20
N ASP A 60 13.31 -4.67 -10.58
CA ASP A 60 13.48 -3.28 -11.03
C ASP A 60 14.88 -2.77 -10.65
N ASP A 61 15.43 -1.88 -11.47
CA ASP A 61 16.74 -1.24 -11.27
C ASP A 61 16.67 0.01 -10.37
N TYR A 62 15.49 0.29 -9.80
CA TYR A 62 15.21 1.37 -8.87
C TYR A 62 14.42 0.86 -7.65
N LEU A 63 14.39 1.64 -6.58
CA LEU A 63 13.42 1.49 -5.49
C LEU A 63 12.25 2.45 -5.75
N GLU A 64 11.01 2.02 -5.43
CA GLU A 64 9.84 2.86 -5.59
C GLU A 64 9.00 2.87 -4.32
N PHE A 65 8.54 4.07 -3.94
CA PHE A 65 7.62 4.30 -2.83
C PHE A 65 6.45 5.16 -3.30
N THR A 66 5.25 4.79 -2.90
CA THR A 66 4.02 5.55 -3.15
C THR A 66 3.54 6.12 -1.83
N ILE A 67 3.78 7.40 -1.61
CA ILE A 67 3.66 8.04 -0.29
C ILE A 67 2.54 9.07 -0.30
N LYS A 68 1.59 8.93 0.62
CA LYS A 68 0.59 9.95 0.89
C LYS A 68 1.23 11.09 1.68
N THR A 69 1.10 12.30 1.15
CA THR A 69 1.67 13.51 1.75
C THR A 69 0.60 14.26 2.55
N TYR A 70 0.94 14.64 3.77
CA TYR A 70 0.10 15.42 4.67
C TYR A 70 0.76 16.79 4.83
N THR A 71 0.16 17.82 4.21
CA THR A 71 0.75 19.17 4.15
C THR A 71 0.15 20.12 5.17
N ASP A 72 -0.76 19.66 6.01
CA ASP A 72 -1.46 20.40 7.05
C ASP A 72 -0.68 20.48 8.37
N HIS A 73 0.43 19.76 8.50
CA HIS A 73 1.32 19.79 9.65
C HIS A 73 2.78 19.64 9.22
N ASP A 74 3.71 20.05 10.09
CA ASP A 74 5.14 19.93 9.82
C ASP A 74 5.64 18.53 10.20
N GLY A 75 5.60 17.61 9.24
CA GLY A 75 6.02 16.22 9.39
C GLY A 75 6.82 15.73 8.18
N VAL A 76 7.40 14.54 8.30
CA VAL A 76 8.25 13.93 7.26
C VAL A 76 7.54 13.90 5.90
N THR A 77 6.26 13.53 5.85
CA THR A 77 5.52 13.45 4.59
C THR A 77 5.25 14.83 3.96
N ASN A 78 5.14 15.90 4.78
CA ASN A 78 5.11 17.27 4.28
C ASN A 78 6.45 17.67 3.67
N GLN A 79 7.56 17.34 4.32
CA GLN A 79 8.89 17.62 3.76
C GLN A 79 9.13 16.81 2.49
N LEU A 80 8.77 15.51 2.47
CA LEU A 80 8.82 14.69 1.26
C LEU A 80 8.01 15.29 0.09
N SER A 81 6.90 15.99 0.38
CA SER A 81 6.11 16.65 -0.67
C SER A 81 6.87 17.73 -1.45
N LYS A 82 7.95 18.25 -0.89
CA LYS A 82 8.78 19.33 -1.46
C LYS A 82 9.98 18.79 -2.27
N LEU A 83 10.35 17.52 -2.08
CA LEU A 83 11.54 16.94 -2.71
C LEU A 83 11.30 16.62 -4.18
N ASN A 84 12.37 16.67 -4.97
CA ASN A 84 12.35 16.43 -6.40
C ASN A 84 13.52 15.53 -6.82
N ALA A 85 13.62 15.22 -8.11
CA ALA A 85 14.75 14.48 -8.65
C ALA A 85 16.08 15.21 -8.34
N GLY A 86 17.06 14.47 -7.84
CA GLY A 86 18.37 14.95 -7.40
C GLY A 86 18.49 15.16 -5.89
N ASP A 87 17.37 15.33 -5.16
CA ASP A 87 17.38 15.36 -3.69
C ASP A 87 17.70 13.97 -3.12
N GLU A 88 18.15 13.93 -1.87
CA GLU A 88 18.63 12.71 -1.23
C GLU A 88 17.74 12.31 -0.06
N VAL A 89 17.57 10.99 0.11
CA VAL A 89 16.93 10.39 1.26
C VAL A 89 17.83 9.29 1.86
N ILE A 90 17.55 8.91 3.09
CA ILE A 90 18.28 7.86 3.80
C ILE A 90 17.31 6.68 3.94
N ILE A 91 17.69 5.53 3.40
CA ILE A 91 16.98 4.25 3.58
C ILE A 91 17.77 3.34 4.51
N ARG A 92 17.08 2.38 5.11
CA ARG A 92 17.65 1.49 6.13
C ARG A 92 17.38 0.03 5.82
N ASP A 93 17.62 -0.85 6.79
CA ASP A 93 17.37 -2.28 6.65
C ASP A 93 15.88 -2.55 6.36
N VAL A 94 15.64 -3.60 5.59
CA VAL A 94 14.30 -4.04 5.19
C VAL A 94 13.64 -4.79 6.34
N TRP A 95 12.37 -4.53 6.55
CA TRP A 95 11.54 -5.22 7.54
C TRP A 95 10.06 -5.24 7.10
N GLY A 96 9.19 -5.91 7.87
CA GLY A 96 7.76 -5.95 7.63
C GLY A 96 7.20 -7.35 7.70
N ALA A 97 5.93 -7.45 8.08
CA ALA A 97 5.21 -8.71 8.30
C ALA A 97 4.26 -9.08 7.15
N ILE A 98 3.93 -8.11 6.27
CA ILE A 98 3.03 -8.40 5.14
C ILE A 98 3.80 -9.19 4.09
N GLU A 99 3.37 -10.41 3.85
CA GLU A 99 3.91 -11.32 2.85
C GLU A 99 2.75 -12.11 2.23
N TYR A 100 2.82 -12.36 0.94
CA TYR A 100 1.84 -13.20 0.25
C TYR A 100 1.97 -14.67 0.69
N LYS A 101 0.90 -15.23 1.24
CA LYS A 101 0.83 -16.61 1.72
C LYS A 101 -0.01 -17.53 0.81
N GLY A 102 -0.84 -16.95 -0.06
CA GLY A 102 -1.72 -17.69 -0.97
C GLY A 102 -2.89 -16.85 -1.45
N GLU A 103 -3.68 -17.42 -2.36
CA GLU A 103 -4.85 -16.77 -2.92
C GLU A 103 -5.84 -16.34 -1.84
N GLY A 104 -6.33 -15.09 -1.94
CA GLY A 104 -7.23 -14.54 -0.93
C GLY A 104 -7.77 -13.16 -1.25
N TYR A 105 -8.10 -12.44 -0.19
CA TYR A 105 -8.75 -11.14 -0.23
C TYR A 105 -7.83 -10.06 0.33
N PHE A 106 -7.55 -9.06 -0.48
CA PHE A 106 -6.81 -7.87 -0.09
C PHE A 106 -7.80 -6.78 0.29
N ILE A 107 -7.70 -6.25 1.49
CA ILE A 107 -8.60 -5.22 2.03
C ILE A 107 -7.76 -4.00 2.38
N ALA A 108 -7.86 -2.95 1.58
CA ALA A 108 -7.04 -1.75 1.69
C ALA A 108 -7.85 -0.51 2.04
N GLY A 109 -7.29 0.36 2.88
CA GLY A 109 -7.81 1.69 3.16
C GLY A 109 -6.83 2.81 2.80
N GLY A 110 -7.14 3.63 1.80
CA GLY A 110 -6.27 4.76 1.40
C GLY A 110 -4.83 4.33 1.10
N ALA A 111 -3.83 4.87 1.83
CA ALA A 111 -2.44 4.53 1.64
C ALA A 111 -2.08 3.07 1.99
N GLY A 112 -2.95 2.35 2.70
CA GLY A 112 -2.78 0.92 2.99
C GLY A 112 -2.78 0.00 1.77
N ILE A 113 -3.01 0.53 0.56
CA ILE A 113 -2.81 -0.21 -0.68
C ILE A 113 -1.32 -0.49 -0.97
N THR A 114 -0.39 0.27 -0.39
CA THR A 114 1.03 0.24 -0.77
C THR A 114 1.70 -1.13 -0.64
N PRO A 115 1.54 -1.91 0.44
CA PRO A 115 2.13 -3.25 0.52
C PRO A 115 1.54 -4.20 -0.54
N PHE A 116 0.29 -3.99 -0.92
CA PHE A 116 -0.38 -4.84 -1.89
C PHE A 116 0.04 -4.53 -3.34
N LEU A 117 0.50 -3.31 -3.63
CA LEU A 117 0.97 -2.94 -4.97
C LEU A 117 2.12 -3.84 -5.42
N ALA A 118 3.18 -4.00 -4.60
CA ALA A 118 4.31 -4.85 -4.96
C ALA A 118 3.90 -6.33 -5.07
N ILE A 119 3.04 -6.81 -4.16
CA ILE A 119 2.54 -8.19 -4.19
C ILE A 119 1.73 -8.44 -5.48
N LEU A 120 0.77 -7.58 -5.79
CA LEU A 120 -0.08 -7.73 -6.97
C LEU A 120 0.71 -7.58 -8.27
N ARG A 121 1.68 -6.67 -8.32
CA ARG A 121 2.63 -6.52 -9.45
C ARG A 121 3.44 -7.79 -9.67
N GLN A 122 3.97 -8.39 -8.59
CA GLN A 122 4.71 -9.64 -8.67
C GLN A 122 3.82 -10.78 -9.18
N LEU A 123 2.63 -10.95 -8.60
CA LEU A 123 1.68 -11.98 -9.02
C LEU A 123 1.25 -11.80 -10.49
N ASN A 124 1.03 -10.56 -10.93
CA ASN A 124 0.68 -10.27 -12.31
C ASN A 124 1.85 -10.58 -13.27
N ASN A 125 3.07 -10.22 -12.89
CA ASN A 125 4.28 -10.49 -13.67
C ASN A 125 4.53 -12.00 -13.83
N ASP A 126 4.23 -12.77 -12.78
CA ASP A 126 4.39 -14.22 -12.76
C ASP A 126 3.20 -14.97 -13.40
N GLY A 127 2.17 -14.25 -13.87
CA GLY A 127 0.93 -14.86 -14.38
C GLY A 127 0.12 -15.60 -13.31
N ALA A 128 0.32 -15.26 -12.04
CA ALA A 128 -0.21 -15.94 -10.87
C ALA A 128 -1.28 -15.12 -10.11
N ILE A 129 -1.88 -14.12 -10.77
CA ILE A 129 -2.90 -13.26 -10.12
C ILE A 129 -4.12 -14.08 -9.64
N GLY A 130 -4.46 -15.18 -10.32
CA GLY A 130 -5.48 -16.13 -9.92
C GLY A 130 -6.84 -15.47 -9.62
N ASN A 131 -7.49 -15.94 -8.55
CA ASN A 131 -8.74 -15.39 -8.06
C ASN A 131 -8.54 -14.42 -6.88
N ASN A 132 -7.34 -13.86 -6.72
CA ASN A 132 -7.13 -12.81 -5.73
C ASN A 132 -8.10 -11.66 -5.96
N LYS A 133 -8.70 -11.13 -4.88
CA LYS A 133 -9.70 -10.06 -4.96
C LYS A 133 -9.28 -8.89 -4.07
N LEU A 134 -9.41 -7.68 -4.59
CA LEU A 134 -9.10 -6.44 -3.88
C LEU A 134 -10.39 -5.71 -3.52
N PHE A 135 -10.56 -5.37 -2.24
CA PHE A 135 -11.52 -4.40 -1.73
C PHE A 135 -10.75 -3.16 -1.27
N PHE A 136 -10.91 -2.05 -1.98
CA PHE A 136 -10.13 -0.84 -1.76
C PHE A 136 -11.02 0.35 -1.40
N SER A 137 -11.01 0.71 -0.11
CA SER A 137 -11.82 1.79 0.43
C SER A 137 -11.11 3.13 0.37
N ASN A 138 -11.77 4.14 -0.18
CA ASN A 138 -11.29 5.52 -0.30
C ASN A 138 -12.39 6.52 0.08
N LYS A 139 -12.01 7.78 0.32
CA LYS A 139 -12.98 8.84 0.63
C LYS A 139 -13.69 9.32 -0.61
N THR A 140 -12.95 9.58 -1.68
CA THR A 140 -13.47 10.08 -2.98
C THR A 140 -12.80 9.33 -4.13
N ASP A 141 -13.35 9.45 -5.35
CA ASP A 141 -12.78 8.86 -6.56
C ASP A 141 -11.33 9.33 -6.83
N LYS A 142 -11.04 10.59 -6.46
CA LYS A 142 -9.70 11.21 -6.63
C LYS A 142 -8.65 10.65 -5.67
N ASP A 143 -9.07 9.94 -4.62
CA ASP A 143 -8.17 9.32 -3.65
C ASP A 143 -7.69 7.93 -4.08
N ILE A 144 -8.29 7.33 -5.11
CA ILE A 144 -7.95 5.97 -5.53
C ILE A 144 -6.56 5.95 -6.16
N ILE A 145 -5.60 5.39 -5.43
CA ILE A 145 -4.20 5.27 -5.87
C ILE A 145 -4.12 4.22 -6.98
N LEU A 146 -3.57 4.60 -8.15
CA LEU A 146 -3.28 3.72 -9.28
C LEU A 146 -4.48 2.84 -9.73
N ALA A 147 -5.68 3.44 -9.77
CA ALA A 147 -6.94 2.74 -10.09
C ALA A 147 -6.87 1.94 -11.39
N ASP A 148 -6.32 2.53 -12.46
CA ASP A 148 -6.25 1.89 -13.78
C ASP A 148 -5.27 0.72 -13.80
N GLU A 149 -4.15 0.83 -13.09
CA GLU A 149 -3.18 -0.25 -12.93
C GLU A 149 -3.80 -1.43 -12.17
N LEU A 150 -4.48 -1.17 -11.05
CA LEU A 150 -5.17 -2.19 -10.26
C LEU A 150 -6.27 -2.90 -11.08
N LYS A 151 -7.06 -2.14 -11.85
CA LYS A 151 -8.06 -2.72 -12.77
C LYS A 151 -7.42 -3.56 -13.88
N SER A 152 -6.28 -3.12 -14.40
CA SER A 152 -5.56 -3.86 -15.44
C SER A 152 -5.07 -5.22 -14.93
N MET A 153 -4.58 -5.29 -13.69
CA MET A 153 -4.07 -6.52 -13.07
C MET A 153 -5.20 -7.47 -12.63
N LEU A 154 -6.25 -6.95 -12.02
CA LEU A 154 -7.27 -7.74 -11.32
C LEU A 154 -8.60 -7.84 -12.08
N GLY A 155 -8.81 -7.01 -13.11
CA GLY A 155 -10.08 -6.97 -13.84
C GLY A 155 -11.26 -6.68 -12.91
N GLN A 156 -12.29 -7.52 -12.96
CA GLN A 156 -13.49 -7.41 -12.11
C GLN A 156 -13.23 -7.72 -10.63
N ASN A 157 -12.07 -8.30 -10.30
CA ASN A 157 -11.67 -8.55 -8.92
C ASN A 157 -11.10 -7.30 -8.22
N ALA A 158 -10.91 -6.17 -8.93
CA ALA A 158 -10.62 -4.87 -8.33
C ALA A 158 -11.92 -4.16 -7.95
N HIS A 159 -12.32 -4.22 -6.68
CA HIS A 159 -13.53 -3.60 -6.16
C HIS A 159 -13.19 -2.36 -5.34
N PHE A 160 -13.60 -1.19 -5.82
CA PHE A 160 -13.39 0.09 -5.13
C PHE A 160 -14.63 0.54 -4.40
N THR A 161 -14.48 0.99 -3.14
CA THR A 161 -15.56 1.58 -2.35
C THR A 161 -15.24 3.03 -2.01
N ILE A 162 -16.26 3.89 -2.09
CA ILE A 162 -16.15 5.34 -1.83
C ILE A 162 -17.07 5.72 -0.69
N THR A 163 -16.51 6.32 0.36
CA THR A 163 -17.25 6.56 1.60
C THR A 163 -17.72 8.00 1.81
N ASN A 164 -17.20 8.96 1.04
CA ASN A 164 -17.48 10.39 1.24
C ASN A 164 -17.74 11.17 -0.06
N GLN A 165 -18.33 10.51 -1.07
CA GLN A 165 -18.75 11.13 -2.33
C GLN A 165 -20.03 10.44 -2.81
N LYS A 166 -21.15 11.19 -2.88
CA LYS A 166 -22.48 10.64 -3.19
C LYS A 166 -22.72 10.31 -4.66
N ASP A 167 -21.98 10.92 -5.57
CA ASP A 167 -22.10 10.80 -7.03
C ASP A 167 -20.99 9.94 -7.64
N SER A 168 -20.33 9.12 -6.83
CA SER A 168 -19.30 8.18 -7.29
C SER A 168 -19.91 7.09 -8.20
N ILE A 169 -19.15 6.72 -9.23
CA ILE A 169 -19.45 5.55 -10.08
C ILE A 169 -19.12 4.22 -9.41
N TYR A 170 -18.39 4.25 -8.29
CA TYR A 170 -18.00 3.08 -7.53
C TYR A 170 -18.99 2.78 -6.41
N ASP A 171 -18.83 1.64 -5.78
CA ASP A 171 -19.65 1.20 -4.64
C ASP A 171 -19.56 2.22 -3.49
N GLN A 172 -20.68 2.60 -2.92
CA GLN A 172 -20.75 3.59 -1.82
C GLN A 172 -20.93 2.95 -0.45
N ARG A 173 -20.87 1.61 -0.38
CA ARG A 173 -20.91 0.87 0.89
C ARG A 173 -19.58 1.00 1.62
N ARG A 174 -19.65 1.03 2.96
CA ARG A 174 -18.48 0.80 3.80
C ARG A 174 -18.17 -0.69 3.83
N ILE A 175 -16.89 -1.03 3.96
CA ILE A 175 -16.47 -2.40 4.23
C ILE A 175 -16.82 -2.69 5.70
N ASN A 176 -17.94 -3.36 5.92
CA ASN A 176 -18.49 -3.79 7.21
C ASN A 176 -18.92 -5.25 7.12
N ALA A 177 -19.54 -5.79 8.17
CA ALA A 177 -19.97 -7.18 8.22
C ALA A 177 -20.91 -7.56 7.05
N ASP A 178 -21.86 -6.69 6.70
CA ASP A 178 -22.82 -6.95 5.61
C ASP A 178 -22.13 -6.96 4.26
N PHE A 179 -21.18 -6.02 4.04
CA PHE A 179 -20.35 -5.99 2.84
C PHE A 179 -19.52 -7.28 2.73
N LEU A 180 -18.80 -7.65 3.81
CA LEU A 180 -17.96 -8.85 3.81
C LEU A 180 -18.78 -10.11 3.52
N LYS A 181 -19.95 -10.28 4.14
CA LYS A 181 -20.87 -11.42 3.89
C LYS A 181 -21.39 -11.45 2.45
N ALA A 182 -21.63 -10.28 1.85
CA ALA A 182 -22.13 -10.19 0.47
C ALA A 182 -21.05 -10.53 -0.56
N GLU A 183 -19.80 -10.07 -0.33
CA GLU A 183 -18.72 -10.12 -1.31
C GLU A 183 -17.79 -11.33 -1.15
N ILE A 184 -17.68 -11.90 0.06
CA ILE A 184 -16.80 -13.02 0.40
C ILE A 184 -17.63 -14.30 0.54
N LYS A 185 -17.26 -15.29 -0.27
CA LYS A 185 -17.95 -16.60 -0.25
C LYS A 185 -17.21 -17.65 0.56
N ASP A 186 -15.92 -17.45 0.79
CA ASP A 186 -15.04 -18.43 1.43
C ASP A 186 -14.13 -17.72 2.42
N PHE A 187 -14.43 -17.86 3.71
CA PHE A 187 -13.66 -17.29 4.82
C PHE A 187 -12.48 -18.17 5.25
N SER A 188 -12.24 -19.30 4.60
CA SER A 188 -11.05 -20.14 4.84
C SER A 188 -9.80 -19.68 4.07
N LYS A 189 -9.97 -18.71 3.16
CA LYS A 189 -8.85 -18.13 2.38
C LYS A 189 -8.03 -17.14 3.21
N HIS A 190 -6.90 -16.70 2.63
CA HIS A 190 -6.06 -15.66 3.24
C HIS A 190 -6.70 -14.28 3.13
N PHE A 191 -6.50 -13.47 4.17
CA PHE A 191 -6.90 -12.07 4.23
C PHE A 191 -5.68 -11.18 4.50
N TYR A 192 -5.53 -10.17 3.66
CA TYR A 192 -4.46 -9.18 3.76
C TYR A 192 -5.11 -7.84 4.05
N VAL A 193 -4.89 -7.29 5.25
CA VAL A 193 -5.59 -6.08 5.70
C VAL A 193 -4.57 -4.98 5.99
N CYS A 194 -4.70 -3.82 5.34
CA CYS A 194 -3.86 -2.66 5.60
C CYS A 194 -4.63 -1.35 5.39
N GLY A 195 -4.41 -0.41 6.30
CA GLY A 195 -5.11 0.87 6.28
C GLY A 195 -4.99 1.61 7.61
N PRO A 196 -5.86 2.58 7.89
CA PRO A 196 -5.93 3.23 9.19
C PRO A 196 -6.18 2.23 10.32
N ASP A 197 -5.53 2.40 11.48
CA ASP A 197 -5.57 1.46 12.62
C ASP A 197 -6.99 1.03 12.99
N ALA A 198 -7.92 1.99 13.13
CA ALA A 198 -9.32 1.71 13.42
C ALA A 198 -9.99 0.80 12.37
N MET A 199 -9.63 0.95 11.08
CA MET A 199 -10.14 0.09 10.01
C MET A 199 -9.55 -1.31 10.12
N VAL A 200 -8.26 -1.43 10.39
CA VAL A 200 -7.58 -2.71 10.53
C VAL A 200 -8.16 -3.49 11.71
N GLU A 201 -8.35 -2.83 12.87
CA GLU A 201 -8.96 -3.42 14.06
C GLU A 201 -10.41 -3.90 13.79
N ASP A 202 -11.24 -3.02 13.22
CA ASP A 202 -12.64 -3.34 12.90
C ASP A 202 -12.74 -4.54 11.94
N ILE A 203 -11.99 -4.49 10.82
CA ILE A 203 -12.03 -5.54 9.79
C ILE A 203 -11.49 -6.86 10.33
N SER A 204 -10.39 -6.85 11.09
CA SER A 204 -9.82 -8.08 11.68
C SER A 204 -10.78 -8.72 12.67
N GLY A 205 -11.46 -7.93 13.51
CA GLY A 205 -12.50 -8.40 14.41
C GLY A 205 -13.67 -9.04 13.66
N LEU A 206 -14.17 -8.37 12.62
CA LEU A 206 -15.26 -8.86 11.78
C LEU A 206 -14.90 -10.16 11.04
N LEU A 207 -13.67 -10.27 10.51
CA LEU A 207 -13.21 -11.49 9.84
C LEU A 207 -13.18 -12.67 10.81
N ALA A 208 -12.69 -12.47 12.04
CA ALA A 208 -12.69 -13.49 13.08
C ALA A 208 -14.12 -13.94 13.45
N GLU A 209 -15.06 -13.00 13.63
CA GLU A 209 -16.47 -13.29 13.88
C GLU A 209 -17.14 -14.06 12.73
N LEU A 210 -16.70 -13.84 11.50
CA LEU A 210 -17.21 -14.49 10.29
C LEU A 210 -16.53 -15.83 10.00
N GLY A 211 -15.62 -16.27 10.86
CA GLY A 211 -15.00 -17.59 10.80
C GLY A 211 -13.69 -17.66 10.02
N ALA A 212 -13.06 -16.53 9.72
CA ALA A 212 -11.71 -16.53 9.19
C ALA A 212 -10.72 -17.01 10.26
N ASP A 213 -9.73 -17.82 9.84
CA ASP A 213 -8.65 -18.21 10.74
C ASP A 213 -7.76 -17.00 11.02
N THR A 214 -7.50 -16.72 12.29
CA THR A 214 -6.66 -15.60 12.73
C THR A 214 -5.22 -15.69 12.21
N GLU A 215 -4.70 -16.90 11.95
CA GLU A 215 -3.40 -17.12 11.34
C GLU A 215 -3.41 -16.79 9.82
N SER A 216 -4.58 -16.80 9.20
CA SER A 216 -4.76 -16.43 7.78
C SER A 216 -4.92 -14.93 7.56
N VAL A 217 -5.04 -14.12 8.62
CA VAL A 217 -5.17 -12.67 8.55
C VAL A 217 -3.80 -12.01 8.72
N VAL A 218 -3.26 -11.46 7.62
CA VAL A 218 -1.96 -10.77 7.58
C VAL A 218 -2.20 -9.27 7.61
N PHE A 219 -1.68 -8.57 8.61
CA PHE A 219 -1.81 -7.12 8.74
C PHE A 219 -0.52 -6.47 9.25
N GLU A 220 -0.37 -5.18 8.96
CA GLU A 220 0.74 -4.36 9.46
C GLU A 220 0.37 -3.76 10.84
N ARG A 221 1.28 -3.90 11.81
CA ARG A 221 1.19 -3.27 13.14
C ARG A 221 2.19 -2.15 13.28
#